data_38f2e0f9c2cae04b35011ebc06c07c12
#
_entry.id   38f2e0f9c2cae04b35011ebc06c07c12
#
_cell.length_a   1.000
_cell.length_b   1.000
_cell.length_c   1.000
_cell.angle_alpha   90.00
_cell.angle_beta   90.00
_cell.angle_gamma   90.00
#
_symmetry.space_group_name_H-M   'P 1'
#
loop_
_entity.id
_entity.type
_entity.pdbx_description
1 polymer ?
#
loop_
_entity_poly.entity_id
_entity_poly.type
_entity_poly.pdbx_seq_one_letter_code
_entity_poly.pdbx_strand_id
1 'polypeptide(L)'
;MRPTTRVLTLAAILASSLGSIGSSLAASDHQHAHGEATQTLQLNAGKRWATDAALRQAMGTINDGMHEALPAIHENRLPTERYSELAELVRHQVAYMVENCQLSAAADAQLHLIIAQLLAGADAMSDTASGQRDGAVRVVGALGNYASHFADDNLKPLQH
;
A
#
# COMPACT_ATOMS: atom_id res chain seq x y z
N MET A 1 -0.88 -53.41 -49.95
CA MET A 1 0.19 -54.39 -50.04
C MET A 1 0.96 -54.44 -48.75
N ARG A 2 0.82 -55.53 -48.07
CA ARG A 2 1.69 -56.06 -47.01
C ARG A 2 3.06 -56.46 -47.61
N PRO A 3 4.11 -56.83 -46.88
CA PRO A 3 4.21 -57.35 -45.51
C PRO A 3 5.51 -56.95 -44.76
N THR A 4 5.52 -57.19 -43.49
CA THR A 4 6.31 -58.19 -42.70
C THR A 4 7.80 -57.78 -42.41
N THR A 5 8.47 -58.09 -41.37
CA THR A 5 8.40 -59.11 -40.33
C THR A 5 9.65 -58.95 -39.41
N ARG A 6 9.47 -59.15 -38.09
CA ARG A 6 10.34 -59.93 -37.20
C ARG A 6 11.80 -59.45 -36.97
N VAL A 7 12.51 -59.67 -35.89
CA VAL A 7 12.46 -60.66 -34.79
C VAL A 7 13.40 -60.21 -33.71
N LEU A 8 13.01 -60.36 -32.45
CA LEU A 8 13.67 -60.95 -31.27
C LEU A 8 15.21 -60.95 -31.19
N THR A 9 15.73 -60.59 -30.06
CA THR A 9 16.40 -61.45 -29.01
C THR A 9 16.90 -60.52 -27.89
N LEU A 10 16.51 -60.72 -26.71
CA LEU A 10 16.94 -61.45 -25.53
C LEU A 10 18.46 -61.46 -25.27
N ALA A 11 18.84 -60.92 -24.11
CA ALA A 11 19.70 -61.45 -23.04
C ALA A 11 20.14 -60.30 -22.18
N ALA A 12 19.74 -60.12 -21.01
CA ALA A 12 19.99 -60.79 -19.72
C ALA A 12 21.39 -60.53 -19.14
N ILE A 13 21.36 -59.99 -17.94
CA ILE A 13 22.05 -60.38 -16.73
C ILE A 13 23.17 -59.45 -16.19
N LEU A 14 22.96 -59.17 -14.93
CA LEU A 14 23.77 -58.96 -13.70
C LEU A 14 24.29 -57.57 -13.41
N ALA A 15 23.64 -57.00 -12.47
CA ALA A 15 23.95 -56.78 -11.05
C ALA A 15 25.40 -56.35 -10.73
N SER A 16 25.55 -55.14 -10.26
CA SER A 16 26.42 -54.83 -9.13
C SER A 16 26.00 -53.49 -8.51
N SER A 17 25.51 -53.60 -7.33
CA SER A 17 25.35 -52.55 -6.32
C SER A 17 26.65 -51.84 -6.07
N LEU A 18 26.65 -50.56 -5.85
CA LEU A 18 27.21 -49.85 -4.68
C LEU A 18 27.18 -48.35 -4.92
N GLY A 19 26.69 -47.65 -3.92
CA GLY A 19 27.11 -46.27 -3.68
C GLY A 19 26.10 -45.18 -4.01
N SER A 20 24.98 -45.22 -3.33
CA SER A 20 24.14 -44.02 -3.19
C SER A 20 24.82 -43.01 -2.26
N ILE A 21 25.54 -42.09 -2.79
CA ILE A 21 25.74 -40.86 -2.07
C ILE A 21 24.62 -39.94 -2.53
N GLY A 22 23.54 -39.96 -1.79
CA GLY A 22 22.45 -39.02 -1.92
C GLY A 22 22.93 -37.63 -1.49
N SER A 23 23.36 -36.83 -2.48
CA SER A 23 23.38 -35.39 -2.29
C SER A 23 21.96 -34.90 -2.28
N SER A 24 21.36 -34.88 -1.08
CA SER A 24 20.16 -34.12 -0.84
C SER A 24 20.49 -32.65 -1.07
N LEU A 25 20.25 -32.20 -2.29
CA LEU A 25 20.03 -30.78 -2.51
C LEU A 25 18.74 -30.46 -1.76
N ALA A 26 18.91 -29.98 -0.52
CA ALA A 26 17.87 -29.30 0.18
C ALA A 26 17.56 -28.06 -0.69
N ALA A 27 16.54 -28.19 -1.52
CA ALA A 27 15.84 -27.04 -2.05
C ALA A 27 15.31 -26.30 -0.82
N SER A 28 16.01 -25.23 -0.44
CA SER A 28 15.47 -24.25 0.49
C SER A 28 14.27 -23.65 -0.21
N ASP A 29 13.12 -24.25 0.09
CA ASP A 29 11.83 -23.62 -0.16
C ASP A 29 11.80 -22.35 0.69
N HIS A 30 12.29 -21.25 0.13
CA HIS A 30 12.01 -19.93 0.63
C HIS A 30 10.53 -19.70 0.34
N GLN A 31 9.68 -20.36 1.12
CA GLN A 31 8.33 -19.87 1.33
C GLN A 31 8.47 -18.49 1.95
N HIS A 32 8.48 -17.48 1.08
CA HIS A 32 8.07 -16.15 1.47
C HIS A 32 6.58 -16.25 1.84
N ALA A 33 6.35 -16.71 3.07
CA ALA A 33 5.10 -16.46 3.74
C ALA A 33 5.03 -14.92 3.89
N HIS A 34 4.57 -14.25 2.84
CA HIS A 34 3.97 -12.94 2.97
C HIS A 34 2.66 -13.13 3.75
N GLY A 35 2.82 -13.41 5.05
CA GLY A 35 1.81 -13.05 6.01
C GLY A 35 1.76 -11.53 5.93
N GLU A 36 0.84 -11.00 5.15
CA GLU A 36 0.38 -9.63 5.33
C GLU A 36 -0.21 -9.55 6.73
N ALA A 37 0.68 -9.40 7.72
CA ALA A 37 0.28 -8.84 8.98
C ALA A 37 -0.23 -7.45 8.61
N THR A 38 -1.54 -7.26 8.67
CA THR A 38 -2.18 -5.96 8.48
C THR A 38 -1.50 -5.02 9.47
N GLN A 39 -0.53 -4.25 8.98
CA GLN A 39 0.21 -3.32 9.82
C GLN A 39 -0.79 -2.27 10.28
N THR A 40 -0.99 -2.16 11.58
CA THR A 40 -1.86 -1.17 12.19
C THR A 40 -1.03 0.03 12.64
N LEU A 41 -1.61 1.20 12.55
CA LEU A 41 -1.00 2.43 13.06
C LEU A 41 -0.75 2.31 14.56
N GLN A 42 0.45 2.68 14.99
CA GLN A 42 0.89 2.62 16.37
C GLN A 42 1.50 3.95 16.82
N LEU A 43 1.31 4.27 18.08
CA LEU A 43 2.00 5.38 18.73
C LEU A 43 3.44 5.01 19.09
N ASN A 44 4.30 6.00 19.20
CA ASN A 44 5.67 5.85 19.68
C ASN A 44 5.67 5.75 21.22
N ALA A 45 5.62 4.56 21.76
CA ALA A 45 5.54 4.34 23.21
C ALA A 45 4.43 5.20 23.87
N GLY A 46 3.25 5.25 23.27
CA GLY A 46 2.10 6.03 23.73
C GLY A 46 2.13 7.52 23.36
N LYS A 47 3.14 7.98 22.62
CA LYS A 47 3.27 9.38 22.15
C LYS A 47 3.09 9.46 20.64
N ARG A 48 2.67 10.60 20.14
CA ARG A 48 2.65 10.88 18.70
C ARG A 48 4.08 10.91 18.13
N TRP A 49 4.24 10.49 16.89
CA TRP A 49 5.50 10.53 16.14
C TRP A 49 5.91 11.96 15.82
N ALA A 50 7.20 12.24 15.88
CA ALA A 50 7.73 13.54 15.47
C ALA A 50 7.53 13.75 13.96
N THR A 51 7.28 15.01 13.59
CA THR A 51 7.11 15.45 12.20
C THR A 51 8.22 16.41 11.80
N ASP A 52 8.49 16.51 10.50
CA ASP A 52 9.32 17.56 9.92
C ASP A 52 8.48 18.64 9.22
N ALA A 53 9.15 19.65 8.67
CA ALA A 53 8.49 20.75 7.99
C ALA A 53 7.81 20.30 6.68
N ALA A 54 8.45 19.41 5.93
CA ALA A 54 7.92 18.90 4.67
C ALA A 54 6.63 18.10 4.88
N LEU A 55 6.61 17.20 5.87
CA LEU A 55 5.43 16.44 6.23
C LEU A 55 4.26 17.35 6.63
N ARG A 56 4.51 18.32 7.53
CA ARG A 56 3.46 19.26 7.97
C ARG A 56 2.92 20.11 6.83
N GLN A 57 3.78 20.56 5.92
CA GLN A 57 3.38 21.34 4.76
C GLN A 57 2.45 20.50 3.84
N ALA A 58 2.85 19.28 3.50
CA ALA A 58 2.08 18.42 2.62
C ALA A 58 0.72 18.07 3.22
N MET A 59 0.70 17.61 4.47
CA MET A 59 -0.54 17.24 5.16
C MET A 59 -1.47 18.44 5.37
N GLY A 60 -0.91 19.62 5.68
CA GLY A 60 -1.66 20.87 5.74
C GLY A 60 -2.32 21.22 4.41
N THR A 61 -1.59 21.11 3.30
CA THR A 61 -2.14 21.38 1.95
C THR A 61 -3.28 20.44 1.58
N ILE A 62 -3.15 19.13 1.88
CA ILE A 62 -4.25 18.18 1.68
C ILE A 62 -5.45 18.54 2.55
N ASN A 63 -5.20 18.82 3.83
CA ASN A 63 -6.24 19.17 4.79
C ASN A 63 -7.04 20.42 4.37
N ASP A 64 -6.35 21.45 3.91
CA ASP A 64 -6.98 22.68 3.46
C ASP A 64 -7.85 22.46 2.21
N GLY A 65 -7.37 21.70 1.24
CA GLY A 65 -8.15 21.33 0.05
C GLY A 65 -9.40 20.53 0.40
N MET A 66 -9.29 19.58 1.32
CA MET A 66 -10.44 18.80 1.79
C MET A 66 -11.41 19.68 2.59
N HIS A 67 -10.90 20.56 3.45
CA HIS A 67 -11.72 21.48 4.24
C HIS A 67 -12.58 22.39 3.36
N GLU A 68 -12.00 22.93 2.28
CA GLU A 68 -12.73 23.77 1.32
C GLU A 68 -13.87 23.00 0.62
N ALA A 69 -13.62 21.73 0.26
CA ALA A 69 -14.58 20.91 -0.46
C ALA A 69 -15.68 20.29 0.44
N LEU A 70 -15.40 20.14 1.74
CA LEU A 70 -16.21 19.35 2.66
C LEU A 70 -17.70 19.74 2.70
N PRO A 71 -18.10 21.05 2.71
CA PRO A 71 -19.51 21.42 2.69
C PRO A 71 -20.24 20.89 1.44
N ALA A 72 -19.62 21.00 0.27
CA ALA A 72 -20.21 20.52 -0.98
C ALA A 72 -20.26 18.97 -1.05
N ILE A 73 -19.27 18.29 -0.43
CA ILE A 73 -19.27 16.82 -0.29
C ILE A 73 -20.43 16.37 0.62
N HIS A 74 -20.63 17.04 1.76
CA HIS A 74 -21.73 16.71 2.69
C HIS A 74 -23.10 16.86 2.04
N GLU A 75 -23.28 17.92 1.27
CA GLU A 75 -24.52 18.21 0.58
C GLU A 75 -24.68 17.43 -0.74
N ASN A 76 -23.75 16.54 -1.05
CA ASN A 76 -23.72 15.74 -2.27
C ASN A 76 -23.81 16.62 -3.55
N ARG A 77 -23.12 17.77 -3.55
CA ARG A 77 -23.13 18.78 -4.62
C ARG A 77 -21.73 18.99 -5.25
N LEU A 78 -20.70 18.30 -4.77
CA LEU A 78 -19.36 18.44 -5.34
C LEU A 78 -19.33 17.85 -6.76
N PRO A 79 -18.92 18.63 -7.79
CA PRO A 79 -18.80 18.12 -9.16
C PRO A 79 -17.73 17.03 -9.28
N THR A 80 -17.91 16.10 -10.22
CA THR A 80 -16.96 15.01 -10.52
C THR A 80 -15.54 15.53 -10.77
N GLU A 81 -15.42 16.62 -11.51
CA GLU A 81 -14.14 17.26 -11.84
C GLU A 81 -13.38 17.71 -10.58
N ARG A 82 -14.12 18.23 -9.59
CA ARG A 82 -13.51 18.65 -8.31
C ARG A 82 -13.00 17.48 -7.48
N TYR A 83 -13.66 16.31 -7.53
CA TYR A 83 -13.10 15.09 -6.92
C TYR A 83 -11.78 14.69 -7.60
N SER A 84 -11.70 14.79 -8.92
CA SER A 84 -10.48 14.48 -9.66
C SER A 84 -9.35 15.45 -9.31
N GLU A 85 -9.64 16.74 -9.20
CA GLU A 85 -8.67 17.75 -8.78
C GLU A 85 -8.15 17.51 -7.36
N LEU A 86 -9.03 17.12 -6.42
CA LEU A 86 -8.63 16.74 -5.07
C LEU A 86 -7.76 15.48 -5.06
N ALA A 87 -8.07 14.50 -5.90
CA ALA A 87 -7.26 13.31 -6.06
C ALA A 87 -5.83 13.63 -6.54
N GLU A 88 -5.71 14.52 -7.53
CA GLU A 88 -4.42 14.99 -8.03
C GLU A 88 -3.65 15.79 -6.96
N LEU A 89 -4.33 16.63 -6.19
CA LEU A 89 -3.73 17.33 -5.06
C LEU A 89 -3.11 16.34 -4.07
N VAL A 90 -3.87 15.31 -3.68
CA VAL A 90 -3.39 14.27 -2.76
C VAL A 90 -2.16 13.57 -3.33
N ARG A 91 -2.19 13.11 -4.59
CA ARG A 91 -1.06 12.43 -5.23
C ARG A 91 0.18 13.32 -5.29
N HIS A 92 0.01 14.58 -5.65
CA HIS A 92 1.11 15.54 -5.70
C HIS A 92 1.75 15.76 -4.33
N GLN A 93 0.95 15.91 -3.27
CA GLN A 93 1.46 16.07 -1.92
C GLN A 93 2.12 14.79 -1.39
N VAL A 94 1.61 13.61 -1.75
CA VAL A 94 2.27 12.33 -1.44
C VAL A 94 3.64 12.25 -2.12
N ALA A 95 3.75 12.59 -3.40
CA ALA A 95 5.05 12.63 -4.10
C ALA A 95 6.02 13.59 -3.41
N TYR A 96 5.55 14.78 -3.03
CA TYR A 96 6.36 15.75 -2.30
C TYR A 96 6.84 15.19 -0.94
N MET A 97 5.99 14.50 -0.18
CA MET A 97 6.41 13.85 1.08
C MET A 97 7.50 12.81 0.85
N VAL A 98 7.34 11.94 -0.15
CA VAL A 98 8.32 10.89 -0.48
C VAL A 98 9.68 11.49 -0.83
N GLU A 99 9.70 12.61 -1.51
CA GLU A 99 10.95 13.27 -1.94
C GLU A 99 11.63 14.09 -0.85
N ASN A 100 10.87 14.65 0.09
CA ASN A 100 11.37 15.71 0.98
C ASN A 100 11.33 15.38 2.47
N CYS A 101 10.55 14.40 2.93
CA CYS A 101 10.48 14.07 4.34
C CYS A 101 11.76 13.40 4.85
N GLN A 102 12.16 13.77 6.06
CA GLN A 102 13.32 13.21 6.76
C GLN A 102 12.89 12.77 8.16
N LEU A 103 12.24 11.63 8.23
CA LEU A 103 11.74 11.07 9.48
C LEU A 103 12.68 9.97 10.00
N SER A 104 12.50 9.60 11.28
CA SER A 104 13.09 8.34 11.76
C SER A 104 12.47 7.15 11.03
N ALA A 105 13.21 6.06 10.85
CA ALA A 105 12.72 4.87 10.16
C ALA A 105 11.41 4.32 10.75
N ALA A 106 11.22 4.42 12.07
CA ALA A 106 10.01 3.97 12.73
C ALA A 106 8.82 4.91 12.47
N ALA A 107 9.02 6.23 12.45
CA ALA A 107 7.99 7.20 12.10
C ALA A 107 7.63 7.08 10.61
N ASP A 108 8.61 6.90 9.76
CA ASP A 108 8.45 6.71 8.32
C ASP A 108 7.60 5.47 8.00
N ALA A 109 7.86 4.35 8.67
CA ALA A 109 7.05 3.15 8.53
C ALA A 109 5.56 3.38 8.90
N GLN A 110 5.28 4.22 9.89
CA GLN A 110 3.90 4.58 10.23
C GLN A 110 3.31 5.57 9.21
N LEU A 111 4.12 6.49 8.67
CA LEU A 111 3.67 7.42 7.64
C LEU A 111 3.27 6.66 6.36
N HIS A 112 3.98 5.61 5.98
CA HIS A 112 3.62 4.79 4.82
C HIS A 112 2.21 4.18 4.92
N LEU A 113 1.73 3.86 6.13
CA LEU A 113 0.35 3.39 6.33
C LEU A 113 -0.68 4.51 6.08
N ILE A 114 -0.34 5.75 6.43
CA ILE A 114 -1.18 6.92 6.12
C ILE A 114 -1.16 7.20 4.61
N ILE A 115 0.01 7.17 3.98
CA ILE A 115 0.17 7.36 2.53
C ILE A 115 -0.68 6.35 1.76
N ALA A 116 -0.67 5.08 2.15
CA ALA A 116 -1.49 4.06 1.50
C ALA A 116 -2.99 4.39 1.59
N GLN A 117 -3.47 4.91 2.72
CA GLN A 117 -4.87 5.34 2.88
C GLN A 117 -5.19 6.58 2.03
N LEU A 118 -4.29 7.56 1.97
CA LEU A 118 -4.43 8.75 1.13
C LEU A 118 -4.54 8.38 -0.35
N LEU A 119 -3.63 7.52 -0.84
CA LEU A 119 -3.63 7.08 -2.23
C LEU A 119 -4.87 6.26 -2.57
N ALA A 120 -5.30 5.33 -1.71
CA ALA A 120 -6.54 4.58 -1.90
C ALA A 120 -7.78 5.50 -1.95
N GLY A 121 -7.77 6.58 -1.16
CA GLY A 121 -8.82 7.60 -1.23
C GLY A 121 -8.76 8.40 -2.54
N ALA A 122 -7.56 8.81 -2.98
CA ALA A 122 -7.35 9.52 -4.23
C ALA A 122 -7.77 8.68 -5.45
N ASP A 123 -7.44 7.39 -5.45
CA ASP A 123 -7.84 6.48 -6.52
C ASP A 123 -9.37 6.37 -6.62
N ALA A 124 -10.05 6.22 -5.47
CA ALA A 124 -11.50 6.18 -5.44
C ALA A 124 -12.15 7.52 -5.85
N MET A 125 -11.55 8.68 -5.52
CA MET A 125 -12.01 9.98 -5.99
C MET A 125 -11.86 10.16 -7.51
N SER A 126 -10.90 9.50 -8.13
CA SER A 126 -10.69 9.55 -9.59
C SER A 126 -11.59 8.59 -10.36
N ASP A 127 -12.23 7.63 -9.69
CA ASP A 127 -13.17 6.70 -10.32
C ASP A 127 -14.50 7.41 -10.58
N THR A 128 -14.81 7.61 -11.88
CA THR A 128 -16.03 8.31 -12.31
C THR A 128 -17.28 7.42 -12.25
N ALA A 129 -17.12 6.10 -12.07
CA ALA A 129 -18.26 5.17 -12.10
C ALA A 129 -19.04 5.16 -10.79
N SER A 130 -18.35 5.21 -9.66
CA SER A 130 -18.96 5.30 -8.32
C SER A 130 -17.86 5.42 -7.26
N GLY A 131 -18.17 5.98 -6.10
CA GLY A 131 -17.23 5.94 -4.96
C GLY A 131 -16.43 7.21 -4.74
N GLN A 132 -16.59 8.26 -5.54
CA GLN A 132 -15.84 9.52 -5.37
C GLN A 132 -16.02 10.11 -3.97
N ARG A 133 -17.25 10.14 -3.47
CA ARG A 133 -17.54 10.60 -2.11
C ARG A 133 -16.88 9.68 -1.05
N ASP A 134 -16.92 8.37 -1.24
CA ASP A 134 -16.27 7.42 -0.34
C ASP A 134 -14.75 7.58 -0.36
N GLY A 135 -14.18 7.91 -1.53
CA GLY A 135 -12.77 8.29 -1.67
C GLY A 135 -12.42 9.51 -0.82
N ALA A 136 -13.23 10.57 -0.89
CA ALA A 136 -13.05 11.76 -0.07
C ALA A 136 -13.15 11.43 1.44
N VAL A 137 -14.11 10.62 1.85
CA VAL A 137 -14.25 10.14 3.25
C VAL A 137 -13.00 9.39 3.70
N ARG A 138 -12.40 8.55 2.85
CA ARG A 138 -11.13 7.86 3.14
C ARG A 138 -9.98 8.82 3.35
N VAL A 139 -9.86 9.86 2.52
CA VAL A 139 -8.83 10.89 2.69
C VAL A 139 -9.01 11.63 4.01
N VAL A 140 -10.25 12.02 4.36
CA VAL A 140 -10.54 12.66 5.66
C VAL A 140 -10.19 11.72 6.82
N GLY A 141 -10.51 10.43 6.72
CA GLY A 141 -10.12 9.42 7.70
C GLY A 141 -8.59 9.29 7.85
N ALA A 142 -7.85 9.31 6.73
CA ALA A 142 -6.39 9.30 6.75
C ALA A 142 -5.80 10.55 7.43
N LEU A 143 -6.36 11.74 7.20
CA LEU A 143 -5.99 12.98 7.89
C LEU A 143 -6.27 12.89 9.41
N GLY A 144 -7.37 12.28 9.81
CA GLY A 144 -7.71 12.01 11.22
C GLY A 144 -6.70 11.03 11.86
N ASN A 145 -6.31 9.99 11.14
CA ASN A 145 -5.29 9.05 11.56
C ASN A 145 -3.92 9.74 11.73
N TYR A 146 -3.56 10.61 10.78
CA TYR A 146 -2.35 11.42 10.90
C TYR A 146 -2.39 12.31 12.14
N ALA A 147 -3.43 13.08 12.35
CA ALA A 147 -3.58 13.97 13.49
C ALA A 147 -3.49 13.22 14.84
N SER A 148 -3.94 11.98 14.89
CA SER A 148 -3.92 11.15 16.09
C SER A 148 -2.55 10.52 16.37
N HIS A 149 -1.72 10.30 15.35
CA HIS A 149 -0.48 9.55 15.47
C HIS A 149 0.78 10.40 15.28
N PHE A 150 0.68 11.58 14.66
CA PHE A 150 1.79 12.46 14.37
C PHE A 150 1.65 13.81 15.09
N ALA A 151 2.76 14.34 15.60
CA ALA A 151 2.78 15.60 16.35
C ALA A 151 2.78 16.81 15.41
N ASP A 152 1.61 17.14 14.89
CA ASP A 152 1.34 18.33 14.09
C ASP A 152 0.19 19.12 14.72
N ASP A 153 0.54 20.08 15.55
CA ASP A 153 -0.44 20.88 16.29
C ASP A 153 -1.09 21.98 15.42
N ASN A 154 -0.58 22.19 14.20
CA ASN A 154 -1.14 23.14 13.25
C ASN A 154 -2.27 22.53 12.40
N LEU A 155 -2.31 21.22 12.27
CA LEU A 155 -3.35 20.54 11.51
C LEU A 155 -4.66 20.57 12.32
N LYS A 156 -5.68 21.19 11.76
CA LYS A 156 -7.03 21.19 12.33
C LYS A 156 -7.77 19.96 11.79
N PRO A 157 -8.12 18.98 12.64
CA PRO A 157 -8.86 17.81 12.18
C PRO A 157 -10.19 18.21 11.54
N LEU A 158 -10.47 17.57 10.41
CA LEU A 158 -11.77 17.72 9.73
C LEU A 158 -12.84 16.97 10.53
N GLN A 159 -13.99 17.59 10.71
CA GLN A 159 -15.13 16.96 11.37
C GLN A 159 -16.09 16.41 10.31
N HIS A 160 -16.57 15.20 10.55
CA HIS A 160 -17.54 14.50 9.70
C HIS A 160 -18.95 14.91 10.04
#